data_890d1f16fcd0b6bfc505840eea403928
#
_entry.id   890d1f16fcd0b6bfc505840eea403928
#
_cell.length_a   1.000
_cell.length_b   1.000
_cell.length_c   1.000
_cell.angle_alpha   90.00
_cell.angle_beta   90.00
_cell.angle_gamma   90.00
#
_symmetry.space_group_name_H-M   'P 1'
#
loop_
_entity.id
_entity.type
_entity.pdbx_description
1 polymer ?
#
loop_
_entity_poly.entity_id
_entity_poly.type
_entity_poly.pdbx_seq_one_letter_code
_entity_poly.pdbx_strand_id
1 'polypeptide(L)'
;MIVFHYNSPPRLLQLILAKNCIGIGIPWKHYKILKSIDTNPFLNTHIRHYSCSPNHFNSFLSLIPAMGRVWRRILLLLFLTCAAAADPSDERCLTYLSQSLEDPLRNLQNWTKPNFANPCQGFNSFLQGATCNNGRIYKLSLSNLSLRGTISPYLSNCTNLQALDLSSNSLAGPIPPELQFLVNLAVLNLSANRLAGPIPRQLTLCAYLNVIDLHDNQLSGPIPPELGLLVRLSVFDVANNKLAGPIPASLGNRAGNLARFNASSYEGNKDLFGYPLPPKKSNGLSVLTIVGIGLGSGFLSLVLSFTAVCIWLRVTEQKMAAEEGKISQLMPDY
;
A
#
# COMPACT_ATOMS: atom_id res chain seq x y z
N MET A 1 -13.65 49.34 -50.57
CA MET A 1 -12.51 48.90 -49.79
C MET A 1 -12.99 48.80 -48.34
N ILE A 2 -13.54 47.63 -47.95
CA ILE A 2 -14.12 47.41 -46.63
C ILE A 2 -13.07 46.60 -45.80
N VAL A 3 -12.51 47.29 -44.82
CA VAL A 3 -11.52 46.71 -43.91
C VAL A 3 -12.29 45.92 -42.82
N PHE A 4 -12.22 44.61 -42.88
CA PHE A 4 -12.69 43.75 -41.78
C PHE A 4 -11.68 43.75 -40.63
N HIS A 5 -11.99 44.43 -39.53
CA HIS A 5 -11.27 44.25 -38.27
C HIS A 5 -11.58 42.84 -37.70
N TYR A 6 -10.65 41.92 -37.80
CA TYR A 6 -10.66 40.67 -37.11
C TYR A 6 -10.37 40.91 -35.61
N ASN A 7 -11.40 40.91 -34.79
CA ASN A 7 -11.23 40.92 -33.36
C ASN A 7 -10.68 39.53 -32.93
N SER A 8 -9.42 39.51 -32.52
CA SER A 8 -8.79 38.34 -31.95
C SER A 8 -9.56 37.85 -30.70
N PRO A 9 -9.75 36.57 -30.51
CA PRO A 9 -10.42 36.04 -29.31
C PRO A 9 -9.66 36.45 -28.05
N PRO A 10 -10.34 36.68 -26.93
CA PRO A 10 -9.70 37.05 -25.65
C PRO A 10 -8.68 36.02 -25.21
N ARG A 11 -7.55 36.46 -24.65
CA ARG A 11 -6.40 35.62 -24.24
C ARG A 11 -6.75 34.39 -23.41
N LEU A 12 -7.84 34.46 -22.65
CA LEU A 12 -8.36 33.35 -21.86
C LEU A 12 -8.84 32.18 -22.73
N LEU A 13 -9.44 32.46 -23.87
CA LEU A 13 -9.95 31.48 -24.82
C LEU A 13 -8.80 30.75 -25.53
N GLN A 14 -7.69 31.45 -25.82
CA GLN A 14 -6.47 30.86 -26.38
C GLN A 14 -5.80 29.90 -25.41
N LEU A 15 -5.81 30.19 -24.10
CA LEU A 15 -5.27 29.31 -23.03
C LEU A 15 -6.12 28.05 -22.84
N ILE A 16 -7.44 28.16 -22.93
CA ILE A 16 -8.36 27.02 -22.80
C ILE A 16 -8.23 26.07 -24.01
N LEU A 17 -8.14 26.63 -25.21
CA LEU A 17 -7.94 25.84 -26.42
C LEU A 17 -6.56 25.14 -26.43
N ALA A 18 -5.52 25.82 -25.93
CA ALA A 18 -4.18 25.24 -25.85
C ALA A 18 -4.08 24.02 -24.92
N LYS A 19 -4.78 24.02 -23.78
CA LYS A 19 -4.77 22.86 -22.84
C LYS A 19 -5.57 21.66 -23.34
N ASN A 20 -6.65 21.89 -24.08
CA ASN A 20 -7.48 20.81 -24.62
C ASN A 20 -6.93 20.20 -25.92
N CYS A 21 -6.01 20.90 -26.63
CA CYS A 21 -5.38 20.38 -27.84
C CYS A 21 -4.25 19.36 -27.60
N ILE A 22 -3.77 19.19 -26.38
CA ILE A 22 -2.70 18.20 -26.06
C ILE A 22 -3.18 16.76 -26.22
N GLY A 23 -4.49 16.51 -26.20
CA GLY A 23 -5.07 15.18 -26.41
C GLY A 23 -5.47 14.83 -27.85
N ILE A 24 -5.45 15.81 -28.75
CA ILE A 24 -5.88 15.63 -30.15
C ILE A 24 -4.63 15.84 -31.01
N GLY A 25 -4.03 14.75 -31.52
CA GLY A 25 -2.77 14.70 -32.27
C GLY A 25 -2.61 15.73 -33.40
N ILE A 26 -2.44 17.00 -33.06
CA ILE A 26 -2.21 18.10 -34.00
C ILE A 26 -0.72 18.25 -34.29
N PRO A 27 -0.29 18.41 -35.56
CA PRO A 27 1.12 18.43 -35.95
C PRO A 27 1.91 19.57 -35.30
N TRP A 28 3.13 19.29 -34.90
CA TRP A 28 4.12 20.14 -34.19
C TRP A 28 4.36 21.56 -34.76
N LYS A 29 3.91 21.89 -35.95
CA LYS A 29 4.13 23.21 -36.56
C LYS A 29 3.44 24.38 -35.83
N HIS A 30 2.38 24.12 -35.07
CA HIS A 30 1.63 25.15 -34.32
C HIS A 30 2.07 25.32 -32.87
N TYR A 31 2.95 24.46 -32.38
CA TYR A 31 3.40 24.47 -30.99
C TYR A 31 4.37 25.61 -30.65
N LYS A 32 5.09 26.16 -31.64
CA LYS A 32 6.05 27.24 -31.41
C LYS A 32 5.41 28.57 -30.98
N ILE A 33 4.15 28.80 -31.34
CA ILE A 33 3.42 30.05 -30.99
C ILE A 33 2.95 30.01 -29.52
N LEU A 34 2.73 28.81 -28.94
CA LEU A 34 2.23 28.62 -27.59
C LEU A 34 3.32 28.71 -26.52
N LYS A 35 4.58 28.39 -26.86
CA LYS A 35 5.72 28.44 -25.94
C LYS A 35 6.16 29.83 -25.51
N SER A 36 5.73 30.87 -26.25
CA SER A 36 6.04 32.27 -25.96
C SER A 36 5.19 32.88 -24.83
N ILE A 37 4.19 32.14 -24.30
CA ILE A 37 3.23 32.66 -23.31
C ILE A 37 3.58 32.19 -21.90
N ASP A 38 4.53 31.25 -21.75
CA ASP A 38 4.81 30.52 -20.49
C ASP A 38 5.80 31.21 -19.53
N THR A 39 6.19 32.46 -19.81
CA THR A 39 7.25 33.16 -19.03
C THR A 39 6.74 34.14 -17.99
N ASN A 40 5.47 34.14 -17.61
CA ASN A 40 4.96 35.06 -16.59
C ASN A 40 4.69 34.37 -15.26
N PRO A 41 5.54 34.60 -14.22
CA PRO A 41 5.47 33.89 -12.93
C PRO A 41 4.22 34.22 -12.10
N PHE A 42 3.46 35.26 -12.44
CA PHE A 42 2.25 35.64 -11.68
C PHE A 42 0.98 34.87 -12.02
N LEU A 43 0.98 34.04 -13.09
CA LEU A 43 -0.21 33.28 -13.50
C LEU A 43 -0.28 31.86 -12.94
N ASN A 44 0.77 31.39 -12.28
CA ASN A 44 0.87 29.97 -11.86
C ASN A 44 0.20 29.66 -10.51
N THR A 45 -0.27 30.62 -9.76
CA THR A 45 -0.82 30.41 -8.42
C THR A 45 -2.34 30.19 -8.37
N HIS A 46 -3.08 30.35 -9.50
CA HIS A 46 -4.53 30.25 -9.51
C HIS A 46 -5.15 29.19 -10.45
N ILE A 47 -4.34 28.32 -11.05
CA ILE A 47 -4.89 27.22 -11.88
C ILE A 47 -5.01 25.95 -11.03
N ARG A 48 -5.95 25.96 -10.08
CA ARG A 48 -6.47 24.72 -9.49
C ARG A 48 -7.49 24.11 -10.46
N HIS A 49 -7.37 22.82 -10.66
CA HIS A 49 -8.23 21.92 -11.41
C HIS A 49 -9.67 22.40 -11.61
N TYR A 50 -10.01 22.89 -12.78
CA TYR A 50 -11.39 23.04 -13.18
C TYR A 50 -11.89 21.67 -13.67
N SER A 51 -12.59 20.97 -12.83
CA SER A 51 -13.47 19.87 -13.24
C SER A 51 -14.63 20.51 -14.03
N CYS A 52 -14.98 19.94 -15.19
CA CYS A 52 -16.17 20.31 -15.95
C CYS A 52 -17.42 19.90 -15.14
N SER A 53 -17.84 20.75 -14.20
CA SER A 53 -19.12 20.58 -13.49
C SER A 53 -20.21 21.33 -14.26
N PRO A 54 -21.40 20.74 -14.44
CA PRO A 54 -22.55 21.38 -15.10
C PRO A 54 -22.96 22.72 -14.46
N ASN A 55 -22.65 22.93 -13.19
CA ASN A 55 -22.99 24.15 -12.46
C ASN A 55 -22.18 25.38 -12.88
N HIS A 56 -21.02 25.22 -13.53
CA HIS A 56 -20.21 26.31 -14.07
C HIS A 56 -20.64 26.73 -15.48
N PHE A 57 -21.48 25.92 -16.15
CA PHE A 57 -21.95 26.22 -17.50
C PHE A 57 -22.80 27.48 -17.57
N ASN A 58 -23.69 27.70 -16.60
CA ASN A 58 -24.55 28.89 -16.56
C ASN A 58 -23.79 30.18 -16.24
N SER A 59 -22.74 30.10 -15.41
CA SER A 59 -21.86 31.24 -15.12
C SER A 59 -21.01 31.63 -16.34
N PHE A 60 -20.62 30.66 -17.16
CA PHE A 60 -19.80 30.87 -18.34
C PHE A 60 -20.63 31.49 -19.52
N LEU A 61 -21.89 31.07 -19.66
CA LEU A 61 -22.81 31.62 -20.67
C LEU A 61 -23.16 33.10 -20.42
N SER A 62 -23.17 33.52 -19.15
CA SER A 62 -23.41 34.92 -18.78
C SER A 62 -22.24 35.88 -19.11
N LEU A 63 -21.04 35.33 -19.32
CA LEU A 63 -19.82 36.09 -19.64
C LEU A 63 -19.57 36.26 -21.14
N ILE A 64 -20.47 35.76 -22.03
CA ILE A 64 -20.32 35.83 -23.51
C ILE A 64 -21.45 36.61 -24.17
N PRO A 65 -21.73 37.86 -23.80
CA PRO A 65 -22.73 38.67 -24.49
C PRO A 65 -22.28 39.16 -25.87
N ALA A 66 -20.97 39.12 -26.16
CA ALA A 66 -20.37 39.78 -27.35
C ALA A 66 -19.92 38.81 -28.46
N MET A 67 -20.08 37.49 -28.31
CA MET A 67 -19.63 36.53 -29.33
C MET A 67 -20.75 36.25 -30.34
N GLY A 68 -20.41 36.34 -31.63
CA GLY A 68 -21.33 36.11 -32.74
C GLY A 68 -21.94 34.68 -32.70
N ARG A 69 -23.14 34.53 -33.31
CA ARG A 69 -23.94 33.30 -33.33
C ARG A 69 -23.17 32.03 -33.75
N VAL A 70 -22.18 32.19 -34.62
CA VAL A 70 -21.32 31.09 -35.12
C VAL A 70 -20.41 30.55 -34.01
N TRP A 71 -19.76 31.42 -33.26
CA TRP A 71 -18.89 31.04 -32.14
C TRP A 71 -19.65 30.44 -30.99
N ARG A 72 -20.87 30.87 -30.71
CA ARG A 72 -21.76 30.23 -29.75
C ARG A 72 -22.09 28.78 -30.14
N ARG A 73 -22.37 28.50 -31.41
CA ARG A 73 -22.65 27.14 -31.90
C ARG A 73 -21.40 26.25 -31.84
N ILE A 74 -20.23 26.78 -32.19
CA ILE A 74 -18.96 26.05 -32.13
C ILE A 74 -18.60 25.69 -30.68
N LEU A 75 -18.76 26.65 -29.75
CA LEU A 75 -18.53 26.39 -28.31
C LEU A 75 -19.54 25.39 -27.77
N LEU A 76 -20.81 25.46 -28.11
CA LEU A 76 -21.84 24.52 -27.72
C LEU A 76 -21.52 23.10 -28.25
N LEU A 77 -21.08 22.97 -29.48
CA LEU A 77 -20.65 21.71 -30.07
C LEU A 77 -19.39 21.17 -29.40
N LEU A 78 -18.41 22.01 -29.10
CA LEU A 78 -17.19 21.60 -28.38
C LEU A 78 -17.50 21.16 -26.94
N PHE A 79 -18.43 21.83 -26.26
CA PHE A 79 -18.87 21.40 -24.91
C PHE A 79 -19.72 20.15 -24.95
N LEU A 80 -20.59 19.97 -25.94
CA LEU A 80 -21.37 18.72 -26.10
C LEU A 80 -20.47 17.51 -26.42
N THR A 81 -19.40 17.70 -27.19
CA THR A 81 -18.43 16.62 -27.46
C THR A 81 -17.52 16.35 -26.26
N CYS A 82 -17.22 17.35 -25.43
CA CYS A 82 -16.41 17.17 -24.23
C CYS A 82 -17.18 16.49 -23.08
N ALA A 83 -18.50 16.66 -23.03
CA ALA A 83 -19.34 16.09 -21.96
C ALA A 83 -19.68 14.61 -22.13
N ALA A 84 -19.37 14.00 -23.29
CA ALA A 84 -19.79 12.64 -23.63
C ALA A 84 -18.65 11.61 -23.68
N ALA A 85 -17.40 12.01 -23.57
CA ALA A 85 -16.29 11.06 -23.58
C ALA A 85 -16.01 10.56 -22.17
N ALA A 86 -16.20 9.27 -21.92
CA ALA A 86 -15.70 8.61 -20.72
C ALA A 86 -14.19 8.82 -20.61
N ASP A 87 -13.70 8.93 -19.39
CA ASP A 87 -12.25 9.04 -19.18
C ASP A 87 -11.58 7.72 -19.60
N PRO A 88 -10.66 7.75 -20.59
CA PRO A 88 -9.99 6.55 -21.08
C PRO A 88 -9.20 5.81 -19.99
N SER A 89 -8.99 6.42 -18.83
CA SER A 89 -8.35 5.78 -17.70
C SER A 89 -9.25 4.72 -17.05
N ASP A 90 -10.56 4.97 -16.90
CA ASP A 90 -11.50 3.99 -16.34
C ASP A 90 -11.68 2.79 -17.30
N GLU A 91 -11.72 3.03 -18.62
CA GLU A 91 -11.74 1.95 -19.60
C GLU A 91 -10.53 1.02 -19.51
N ARG A 92 -9.32 1.59 -19.39
CA ARG A 92 -8.09 0.81 -19.21
C ARG A 92 -8.12 0.03 -17.90
N CYS A 93 -8.48 0.68 -16.80
CA CYS A 93 -8.60 0.04 -15.50
C CYS A 93 -9.50 -1.19 -15.58
N LEU A 94 -10.73 -1.05 -16.12
CA LEU A 94 -11.70 -2.13 -16.23
C LEU A 94 -11.25 -3.23 -17.18
N THR A 95 -10.67 -2.86 -18.33
CA THR A 95 -10.17 -3.82 -19.31
C THR A 95 -9.10 -4.73 -18.72
N TYR A 96 -8.08 -4.16 -18.07
CA TYR A 96 -7.01 -4.96 -17.49
C TYR A 96 -7.42 -5.68 -16.21
N LEU A 97 -8.35 -5.10 -15.42
CA LEU A 97 -8.91 -5.80 -14.28
C LEU A 97 -9.69 -7.02 -14.74
N SER A 98 -10.58 -6.89 -15.73
CA SER A 98 -11.36 -8.03 -16.26
C SER A 98 -10.48 -9.12 -16.88
N GLN A 99 -9.32 -8.78 -17.46
CA GLN A 99 -8.37 -9.75 -18.01
C GLN A 99 -7.58 -10.49 -16.92
N SER A 100 -7.39 -9.88 -15.75
CA SER A 100 -6.68 -10.48 -14.62
C SER A 100 -7.58 -11.32 -13.71
N LEU A 101 -8.89 -11.17 -13.85
CA LEU A 101 -9.90 -11.90 -13.09
C LEU A 101 -10.44 -13.08 -13.91
N GLU A 102 -10.59 -14.23 -13.27
CA GLU A 102 -11.32 -15.38 -13.78
C GLU A 102 -12.68 -15.44 -13.06
N ASP A 103 -13.76 -15.48 -13.82
CA ASP A 103 -15.13 -15.54 -13.31
C ASP A 103 -15.80 -16.88 -13.67
N PRO A 104 -15.57 -17.94 -12.89
CA PRO A 104 -16.07 -19.28 -13.21
C PRO A 104 -17.59 -19.38 -13.15
N LEU A 105 -18.24 -18.51 -12.35
CA LEU A 105 -19.71 -18.52 -12.18
C LEU A 105 -20.42 -17.52 -13.10
N ARG A 106 -19.67 -16.80 -13.93
CA ARG A 106 -20.19 -15.77 -14.85
C ARG A 106 -21.03 -14.70 -14.16
N ASN A 107 -20.57 -14.25 -12.98
CA ASN A 107 -21.21 -13.16 -12.25
C ASN A 107 -21.01 -11.80 -12.93
N LEU A 108 -19.94 -11.65 -13.73
CA LEU A 108 -19.55 -10.41 -14.40
C LEU A 108 -19.96 -10.42 -15.89
N GLN A 109 -21.15 -10.94 -16.24
CA GLN A 109 -21.59 -11.07 -17.63
C GLN A 109 -21.61 -9.75 -18.41
N ASN A 110 -21.86 -8.65 -17.73
CA ASN A 110 -21.91 -7.31 -18.31
C ASN A 110 -20.55 -6.60 -18.35
N TRP A 111 -19.46 -7.25 -17.91
CA TRP A 111 -18.09 -6.76 -17.99
C TRP A 111 -17.53 -7.02 -19.38
N THR A 112 -17.95 -6.20 -20.33
CA THR A 112 -17.58 -6.31 -21.74
C THR A 112 -16.90 -5.05 -22.24
N LYS A 113 -16.04 -5.16 -23.25
CA LYS A 113 -15.34 -4.00 -23.83
C LYS A 113 -16.25 -2.82 -24.20
N PRO A 114 -17.43 -3.03 -24.85
CA PRO A 114 -18.34 -1.91 -25.11
C PRO A 114 -18.80 -1.19 -23.87
N ASN A 115 -19.06 -1.92 -22.77
CA ASN A 115 -19.49 -1.34 -21.51
C ASN A 115 -18.35 -0.63 -20.75
N PHE A 116 -17.08 -1.01 -21.01
CA PHE A 116 -15.93 -0.32 -20.42
C PHE A 116 -15.68 1.05 -21.04
N ALA A 117 -16.02 1.23 -22.32
CA ALA A 117 -15.87 2.52 -23.00
C ALA A 117 -16.76 3.62 -22.37
N ASN A 118 -17.93 3.25 -21.84
CA ASN A 118 -18.84 4.17 -21.16
C ASN A 118 -19.44 3.48 -19.92
N PRO A 119 -18.66 3.28 -18.87
CA PRO A 119 -19.08 2.48 -17.71
C PRO A 119 -20.15 3.17 -16.85
N CYS A 120 -20.34 4.48 -17.04
CA CYS A 120 -21.16 5.31 -16.18
C CYS A 120 -22.17 6.16 -16.94
N GLN A 121 -23.40 6.18 -16.43
CA GLN A 121 -24.41 7.18 -16.76
C GLN A 121 -24.73 8.02 -15.51
N GLY A 122 -24.03 9.16 -15.36
CA GLY A 122 -24.14 10.01 -14.18
C GLY A 122 -23.66 9.28 -12.91
N PHE A 123 -24.57 8.92 -12.03
CA PHE A 123 -24.28 8.19 -10.79
C PHE A 123 -24.46 6.66 -10.92
N ASN A 124 -25.08 6.19 -12.00
CA ASN A 124 -25.34 4.76 -12.22
C ASN A 124 -24.24 4.14 -13.09
N SER A 125 -23.97 2.87 -12.85
CA SER A 125 -23.14 2.04 -13.68
C SER A 125 -23.94 0.86 -14.26
N PHE A 126 -23.61 0.46 -15.48
CA PHE A 126 -24.13 -0.78 -16.07
C PHE A 126 -23.32 -2.00 -15.61
N LEU A 127 -22.14 -1.78 -15.05
CA LEU A 127 -21.25 -2.85 -14.63
C LEU A 127 -21.63 -3.37 -13.26
N GLN A 128 -21.76 -4.68 -13.16
CA GLN A 128 -21.97 -5.36 -11.88
C GLN A 128 -20.92 -4.92 -10.85
N GLY A 129 -21.37 -4.47 -9.68
CA GLY A 129 -20.50 -4.08 -8.57
C GLY A 129 -19.81 -2.73 -8.72
N ALA A 130 -19.96 -2.04 -9.86
CA ALA A 130 -19.42 -0.69 -10.04
C ALA A 130 -20.45 0.38 -9.66
N THR A 131 -19.98 1.46 -9.04
CA THR A 131 -20.78 2.64 -8.74
C THR A 131 -20.05 3.87 -9.24
N CYS A 132 -20.79 4.81 -9.81
CA CYS A 132 -20.24 6.00 -10.45
C CYS A 132 -20.52 7.27 -9.65
N ASN A 133 -19.63 8.23 -9.79
CA ASN A 133 -19.81 9.59 -9.34
C ASN A 133 -19.24 10.55 -10.41
N ASN A 134 -20.07 11.50 -10.87
CA ASN A 134 -19.71 12.44 -11.93
C ASN A 134 -19.16 11.75 -13.20
N GLY A 135 -19.77 10.64 -13.62
CA GLY A 135 -19.37 9.90 -14.81
C GLY A 135 -18.07 9.08 -14.67
N ARG A 136 -17.51 8.97 -13.46
CA ARG A 136 -16.29 8.21 -13.15
C ARG A 136 -16.60 7.11 -12.13
N ILE A 137 -15.91 5.98 -12.23
CA ILE A 137 -16.01 4.91 -11.25
C ILE A 137 -15.38 5.38 -9.94
N TYR A 138 -16.18 5.38 -8.87
CA TYR A 138 -15.71 5.74 -7.54
C TYR A 138 -15.76 4.58 -6.53
N LYS A 139 -16.55 3.52 -6.82
CA LYS A 139 -16.63 2.32 -5.99
C LYS A 139 -16.68 1.07 -6.86
N LEU A 140 -15.89 0.06 -6.47
CA LEU A 140 -15.94 -1.30 -7.01
C LEU A 140 -16.18 -2.26 -5.84
N SER A 141 -17.32 -2.96 -5.85
CA SER A 141 -17.71 -3.99 -4.87
C SER A 141 -17.94 -5.31 -5.60
N LEU A 142 -16.92 -6.14 -5.65
CA LEU A 142 -16.92 -7.46 -6.29
C LEU A 142 -16.73 -8.57 -5.25
N SER A 143 -17.26 -8.37 -4.04
CA SER A 143 -17.16 -9.33 -2.95
C SER A 143 -18.05 -10.55 -3.17
N ASN A 144 -17.59 -11.72 -2.72
CA ASN A 144 -18.35 -12.98 -2.72
C ASN A 144 -18.86 -13.43 -4.11
N LEU A 145 -18.03 -13.26 -5.13
CA LEU A 145 -18.32 -13.65 -6.52
C LEU A 145 -17.55 -14.88 -6.98
N SER A 146 -16.85 -15.57 -6.08
CA SER A 146 -15.99 -16.73 -6.40
C SER A 146 -14.94 -16.43 -7.47
N LEU A 147 -14.52 -15.18 -7.59
CA LEU A 147 -13.50 -14.71 -8.54
C LEU A 147 -12.14 -15.32 -8.20
N ARG A 148 -11.38 -15.64 -9.25
CA ARG A 148 -9.99 -16.12 -9.18
C ARG A 148 -9.08 -15.18 -9.97
N GLY A 149 -7.78 -15.50 -9.99
CA GLY A 149 -6.80 -14.70 -10.71
C GLY A 149 -6.05 -13.76 -9.78
N THR A 150 -5.66 -12.60 -10.27
CA THR A 150 -4.81 -11.64 -9.55
C THR A 150 -5.37 -10.23 -9.56
N ILE A 151 -4.92 -9.40 -8.64
CA ILE A 151 -5.24 -7.96 -8.66
C ILE A 151 -4.34 -7.29 -9.70
N SER A 152 -4.93 -6.72 -10.75
CA SER A 152 -4.19 -6.03 -11.80
C SER A 152 -3.50 -4.75 -11.28
N PRO A 153 -2.22 -4.50 -11.56
CA PRO A 153 -1.58 -3.22 -11.27
C PRO A 153 -2.23 -2.04 -12.01
N TYR A 154 -2.87 -2.30 -13.15
CA TYR A 154 -3.60 -1.30 -13.93
C TYR A 154 -4.91 -0.83 -13.27
N LEU A 155 -5.33 -1.47 -12.16
CA LEU A 155 -6.41 -0.97 -11.31
C LEU A 155 -6.12 0.47 -10.84
N SER A 156 -4.87 0.84 -10.74
CA SER A 156 -4.39 2.21 -10.46
C SER A 156 -4.89 3.28 -11.45
N ASN A 157 -5.33 2.89 -12.65
CA ASN A 157 -5.91 3.83 -13.62
C ASN A 157 -7.33 4.29 -13.23
N CYS A 158 -8.04 3.58 -12.36
CA CYS A 158 -9.31 4.04 -11.79
C CYS A 158 -9.08 5.17 -10.76
N THR A 159 -8.49 6.29 -11.18
CA THR A 159 -7.96 7.35 -10.30
C THR A 159 -9.00 8.04 -9.42
N ASN A 160 -10.30 7.89 -9.75
CA ASN A 160 -11.39 8.42 -8.92
C ASN A 160 -11.89 7.42 -7.86
N LEU A 161 -11.31 6.21 -7.80
CA LEU A 161 -11.74 5.14 -6.92
C LEU A 161 -11.54 5.53 -5.45
N GLN A 162 -12.62 5.46 -4.67
CA GLN A 162 -12.64 5.73 -3.24
C GLN A 162 -12.86 4.47 -2.41
N ALA A 163 -13.52 3.45 -2.97
CA ALA A 163 -13.75 2.20 -2.28
C ALA A 163 -13.50 1.02 -3.24
N LEU A 164 -12.66 0.11 -2.79
CA LEU A 164 -12.36 -1.16 -3.44
C LEU A 164 -12.66 -2.30 -2.46
N ASP A 165 -13.62 -3.13 -2.83
CA ASP A 165 -13.97 -4.33 -2.09
C ASP A 165 -13.93 -5.55 -3.02
N LEU A 166 -12.93 -6.39 -2.82
CA LEU A 166 -12.71 -7.66 -3.53
C LEU A 166 -12.75 -8.84 -2.55
N SER A 167 -13.33 -8.64 -1.36
CA SER A 167 -13.34 -9.64 -0.27
C SER A 167 -14.07 -10.92 -0.62
N SER A 168 -13.81 -11.98 0.11
CA SER A 168 -14.49 -13.26 0.00
C SER A 168 -14.46 -13.85 -1.42
N ASN A 169 -13.27 -13.88 -2.01
CA ASN A 169 -13.00 -14.44 -3.32
C ASN A 169 -11.84 -15.47 -3.25
N SER A 170 -11.30 -15.87 -4.37
CA SER A 170 -10.13 -16.76 -4.43
C SER A 170 -8.96 -16.11 -5.18
N LEU A 171 -8.81 -14.80 -5.02
CA LEU A 171 -7.73 -14.02 -5.64
C LEU A 171 -6.39 -14.41 -5.02
N ALA A 172 -5.36 -14.52 -5.85
CA ALA A 172 -4.02 -14.92 -5.44
C ALA A 172 -2.96 -13.88 -5.90
N GLY A 173 -1.70 -14.13 -5.57
CA GLY A 173 -0.60 -13.23 -5.93
C GLY A 173 -0.44 -12.04 -4.96
N PRO A 174 0.45 -11.12 -5.27
CA PRO A 174 0.74 -9.99 -4.39
C PRO A 174 -0.30 -8.88 -4.51
N ILE A 175 -0.37 -8.04 -3.47
CA ILE A 175 -1.07 -6.75 -3.55
C ILE A 175 -0.18 -5.80 -4.38
N PRO A 176 -0.67 -5.26 -5.50
CA PRO A 176 0.16 -4.40 -6.35
C PRO A 176 0.55 -3.08 -5.65
N PRO A 177 1.83 -2.71 -5.63
CA PRO A 177 2.26 -1.42 -5.08
C PRO A 177 1.73 -0.23 -5.89
N GLU A 178 1.30 -0.43 -7.13
CA GLU A 178 0.69 0.58 -8.01
C GLU A 178 -0.65 1.11 -7.45
N LEU A 179 -1.28 0.43 -6.49
CA LEU A 179 -2.45 0.95 -5.79
C LEU A 179 -2.17 2.29 -5.11
N GLN A 180 -0.89 2.66 -4.89
CA GLN A 180 -0.47 3.99 -4.42
C GLN A 180 -1.01 5.16 -5.26
N PHE A 181 -1.30 4.93 -6.55
CA PHE A 181 -1.82 5.97 -7.44
C PHE A 181 -3.32 6.21 -7.27
N LEU A 182 -4.00 5.38 -6.50
CA LEU A 182 -5.40 5.59 -6.09
C LEU A 182 -5.45 6.60 -4.93
N VAL A 183 -5.05 7.83 -5.20
CA VAL A 183 -4.89 8.88 -4.17
C VAL A 183 -6.17 9.18 -3.39
N ASN A 184 -7.34 8.88 -3.97
CA ASN A 184 -8.66 9.10 -3.35
C ASN A 184 -9.16 7.88 -2.57
N LEU A 185 -8.41 6.75 -2.55
CA LEU A 185 -8.84 5.52 -1.93
C LEU A 185 -9.00 5.70 -0.42
N ALA A 186 -10.21 5.44 0.07
CA ALA A 186 -10.58 5.51 1.48
C ALA A 186 -10.84 4.13 2.08
N VAL A 187 -11.36 3.20 1.28
CA VAL A 187 -11.67 1.83 1.73
C VAL A 187 -10.97 0.82 0.83
N LEU A 188 -10.14 -0.02 1.43
CA LEU A 188 -9.49 -1.16 0.82
C LEU A 188 -9.87 -2.42 1.59
N ASN A 189 -10.76 -3.22 1.02
CA ASN A 189 -11.13 -4.52 1.56
C ASN A 189 -10.72 -5.63 0.59
N LEU A 190 -9.73 -6.42 0.98
CA LEU A 190 -9.20 -7.57 0.25
C LEU A 190 -9.28 -8.86 1.11
N SER A 191 -10.06 -8.84 2.18
CA SER A 191 -10.14 -9.93 3.15
C SER A 191 -10.66 -11.23 2.53
N ALA A 192 -10.42 -12.35 3.19
CA ALA A 192 -10.88 -13.66 2.79
C ALA A 192 -10.54 -14.01 1.33
N ASN A 193 -9.24 -14.02 1.02
CA ASN A 193 -8.67 -14.34 -0.28
C ASN A 193 -7.44 -15.26 -0.12
N ARG A 194 -6.66 -15.43 -1.19
CA ARG A 194 -5.39 -16.19 -1.19
C ARG A 194 -4.19 -15.31 -1.52
N LEU A 195 -4.28 -14.01 -1.21
CA LEU A 195 -3.23 -13.05 -1.50
C LEU A 195 -1.98 -13.38 -0.70
N ALA A 196 -0.82 -13.26 -1.32
CA ALA A 196 0.48 -13.62 -0.73
C ALA A 196 1.52 -12.51 -0.96
N GLY A 197 2.67 -12.64 -0.27
CA GLY A 197 3.72 -11.62 -0.33
C GLY A 197 3.54 -10.52 0.70
N PRO A 198 4.37 -9.48 0.67
CA PRO A 198 4.36 -8.42 1.67
C PRO A 198 3.20 -7.43 1.48
N ILE A 199 2.80 -6.77 2.55
CA ILE A 199 1.93 -5.59 2.48
C ILE A 199 2.75 -4.45 1.87
N PRO A 200 2.33 -3.83 0.75
CA PRO A 200 3.08 -2.76 0.13
C PRO A 200 3.12 -1.50 1.02
N ARG A 201 4.32 -1.02 1.36
CA ARG A 201 4.48 0.25 2.08
C ARG A 201 3.90 1.45 1.31
N GLN A 202 3.81 1.32 -0.01
CA GLN A 202 3.28 2.35 -0.92
C GLN A 202 1.82 2.68 -0.66
N LEU A 203 1.04 1.82 0.02
CA LEU A 203 -0.34 2.12 0.43
C LEU A 203 -0.43 3.38 1.31
N THR A 204 0.66 3.79 1.95
CA THR A 204 0.73 5.03 2.73
C THR A 204 0.53 6.31 1.90
N LEU A 205 0.75 6.23 0.59
CA LEU A 205 0.51 7.34 -0.34
C LEU A 205 -0.98 7.58 -0.62
N CYS A 206 -1.85 6.60 -0.30
CA CYS A 206 -3.29 6.77 -0.28
C CYS A 206 -3.72 7.47 1.03
N ALA A 207 -3.46 8.78 1.14
CA ALA A 207 -3.61 9.55 2.38
C ALA A 207 -5.05 9.59 2.95
N TYR A 208 -6.05 9.22 2.17
CA TYR A 208 -7.45 9.16 2.59
C TYR A 208 -7.86 7.79 3.15
N LEU A 209 -6.97 6.78 3.15
CA LEU A 209 -7.31 5.46 3.67
C LEU A 209 -7.79 5.54 5.11
N ASN A 210 -9.01 5.07 5.29
CA ASN A 210 -9.72 4.94 6.55
C ASN A 210 -9.88 3.48 6.97
N VAL A 211 -10.08 2.59 5.99
CA VAL A 211 -10.27 1.16 6.20
C VAL A 211 -9.24 0.40 5.36
N ILE A 212 -8.47 -0.45 6.02
CA ILE A 212 -7.61 -1.47 5.41
C ILE A 212 -7.99 -2.80 6.06
N ASP A 213 -8.62 -3.65 5.28
CA ASP A 213 -9.03 -4.98 5.71
C ASP A 213 -8.38 -6.03 4.81
N LEU A 214 -7.48 -6.81 5.39
CA LEU A 214 -6.64 -7.82 4.72
C LEU A 214 -6.72 -9.17 5.44
N HIS A 215 -7.66 -9.36 6.40
CA HIS A 215 -7.74 -10.59 7.17
C HIS A 215 -7.97 -11.83 6.29
N ASP A 216 -7.66 -13.01 6.80
CA ASP A 216 -7.85 -14.28 6.11
C ASP A 216 -7.18 -14.32 4.72
N ASN A 217 -5.85 -14.14 4.70
CA ASN A 217 -5.01 -14.22 3.50
C ASN A 217 -3.72 -15.01 3.78
N GLN A 218 -2.76 -14.95 2.86
CA GLN A 218 -1.45 -15.59 3.00
C GLN A 218 -0.31 -14.56 2.99
N LEU A 219 -0.62 -13.31 3.39
CA LEU A 219 0.36 -12.21 3.41
C LEU A 219 1.49 -12.52 4.38
N SER A 220 2.70 -12.13 4.03
CA SER A 220 3.92 -12.47 4.78
C SER A 220 4.84 -11.25 4.94
N GLY A 221 5.90 -11.42 5.74
CA GLY A 221 6.82 -10.32 6.04
C GLY A 221 6.32 -9.40 7.15
N PRO A 222 7.01 -8.29 7.40
CA PRO A 222 6.67 -7.34 8.45
C PRO A 222 5.50 -6.44 8.04
N ILE A 223 4.78 -5.93 9.04
CA ILE A 223 3.83 -4.83 8.83
C ILE A 223 4.64 -3.55 8.59
N PRO A 224 4.45 -2.84 7.46
CA PRO A 224 5.18 -1.60 7.19
C PRO A 224 4.89 -0.52 8.25
N PRO A 225 5.92 0.01 8.94
CA PRO A 225 5.71 1.02 9.98
C PRO A 225 5.13 2.33 9.45
N GLU A 226 5.33 2.60 8.17
CA GLU A 226 4.81 3.77 7.47
C GLU A 226 3.27 3.80 7.46
N LEU A 227 2.57 2.65 7.54
CA LEU A 227 1.11 2.61 7.65
C LEU A 227 0.59 3.35 8.89
N GLY A 228 1.42 3.50 9.91
CA GLY A 228 1.11 4.33 11.08
C GLY A 228 0.95 5.81 10.78
N LEU A 229 1.47 6.31 9.66
CA LEU A 229 1.34 7.69 9.19
C LEU A 229 -0.06 7.99 8.63
N LEU A 230 -0.87 6.98 8.36
CA LEU A 230 -2.25 7.15 7.90
C LEU A 230 -3.13 7.63 9.07
N VAL A 231 -3.19 8.94 9.25
CA VAL A 231 -3.91 9.57 10.38
C VAL A 231 -5.41 9.30 10.39
N ARG A 232 -5.98 9.03 9.21
CA ARG A 232 -7.41 8.73 9.03
C ARG A 232 -7.76 7.27 9.24
N LEU A 233 -6.77 6.37 9.33
CA LEU A 233 -6.99 4.94 9.43
C LEU A 233 -7.71 4.61 10.74
N SER A 234 -8.96 4.17 10.64
CA SER A 234 -9.85 3.80 11.76
C SER A 234 -10.04 2.29 11.88
N VAL A 235 -9.93 1.56 10.77
CA VAL A 235 -10.01 0.11 10.73
C VAL A 235 -8.75 -0.42 10.05
N PHE A 236 -8.04 -1.28 10.75
CA PHE A 236 -6.88 -2.02 10.25
C PHE A 236 -6.98 -3.46 10.74
N ASP A 237 -7.21 -4.37 9.83
CA ASP A 237 -7.32 -5.79 10.14
C ASP A 237 -6.39 -6.60 9.24
N VAL A 238 -5.50 -7.35 9.84
CA VAL A 238 -4.54 -8.26 9.19
C VAL A 238 -4.55 -9.64 9.83
N ALA A 239 -5.60 -9.96 10.58
CA ALA A 239 -5.73 -11.26 11.25
C ALA A 239 -5.61 -12.43 10.27
N ASN A 240 -5.21 -13.59 10.77
CA ASN A 240 -5.13 -14.83 10.01
C ASN A 240 -4.30 -14.72 8.72
N ASN A 241 -3.05 -14.28 8.87
CA ASN A 241 -2.06 -14.19 7.81
C ASN A 241 -0.75 -14.92 8.23
N LYS A 242 0.31 -14.72 7.47
CA LYS A 242 1.66 -15.23 7.75
C LYS A 242 2.64 -14.10 8.06
N LEU A 243 2.14 -12.99 8.62
CA LEU A 243 2.95 -11.82 8.96
C LEU A 243 3.89 -12.15 10.13
N ALA A 244 5.05 -11.50 10.13
CA ALA A 244 6.10 -11.75 11.13
C ALA A 244 6.76 -10.44 11.58
N GLY A 245 7.36 -10.46 12.76
CA GLY A 245 8.08 -9.32 13.30
C GLY A 245 7.28 -8.52 14.32
N PRO A 246 7.81 -7.38 14.76
CA PRO A 246 7.13 -6.54 15.74
C PRO A 246 5.98 -5.75 15.10
N ILE A 247 4.87 -5.61 15.84
CA ILE A 247 3.82 -4.66 15.48
C ILE A 247 4.41 -3.24 15.64
N PRO A 248 4.37 -2.40 14.58
CA PRO A 248 4.87 -1.04 14.66
C PRO A 248 4.15 -0.25 15.77
N ALA A 249 4.92 0.46 16.61
CA ALA A 249 4.36 1.21 17.74
C ALA A 249 3.30 2.24 17.29
N SER A 250 3.45 2.82 16.10
CA SER A 250 2.49 3.76 15.50
C SER A 250 1.12 3.14 15.17
N LEU A 251 1.05 1.81 15.03
CA LEU A 251 -0.18 1.05 14.82
C LEU A 251 -0.66 0.38 16.10
N GLY A 252 0.26 -0.02 16.98
CA GLY A 252 -0.08 -0.68 18.25
C GLY A 252 -0.62 0.30 19.29
N ASN A 253 -0.05 1.51 19.40
CA ASN A 253 -0.32 2.43 20.49
C ASN A 253 -1.09 3.67 20.03
N ARG A 254 -2.05 4.10 20.87
CA ARG A 254 -2.66 5.43 20.86
C ARG A 254 -2.13 6.24 22.04
N ALA A 255 -2.27 7.56 22.00
CA ALA A 255 -1.94 8.40 23.17
C ALA A 255 -2.62 7.83 24.43
N GLY A 256 -1.86 7.70 25.55
CA GLY A 256 -2.37 7.16 26.80
C GLY A 256 -2.28 5.65 26.96
N ASN A 257 -1.40 4.95 26.24
CA ASN A 257 -1.21 3.49 26.30
C ASN A 257 -2.45 2.67 25.91
N LEU A 258 -3.39 3.25 25.17
CA LEU A 258 -4.51 2.54 24.58
C LEU A 258 -4.10 1.95 23.23
N ALA A 259 -4.57 0.72 22.93
CA ALA A 259 -4.39 0.14 21.61
C ALA A 259 -5.10 0.97 20.55
N ARG A 260 -4.43 1.23 19.43
CA ARG A 260 -5.04 1.90 18.28
C ARG A 260 -6.05 0.99 17.60
N PHE A 261 -5.72 -0.30 17.50
CA PHE A 261 -6.57 -1.37 16.96
C PHE A 261 -6.57 -2.53 17.95
N ASN A 262 -7.62 -3.34 17.94
CA ASN A 262 -7.78 -4.47 18.86
C ASN A 262 -6.73 -5.55 18.59
N ALA A 263 -6.42 -6.38 19.61
CA ALA A 263 -5.54 -7.53 19.45
C ALA A 263 -6.06 -8.50 18.38
N SER A 264 -7.39 -8.68 18.29
CA SER A 264 -8.03 -9.54 17.29
C SER A 264 -7.64 -9.18 15.85
N SER A 265 -7.38 -7.90 15.57
CA SER A 265 -6.96 -7.44 14.22
C SER A 265 -5.57 -7.94 13.80
N TYR A 266 -4.82 -8.53 14.72
CA TYR A 266 -3.46 -9.05 14.48
C TYR A 266 -3.35 -10.55 14.74
N GLU A 267 -4.34 -11.16 15.39
CA GLU A 267 -4.32 -12.58 15.77
C GLU A 267 -4.19 -13.51 14.55
N GLY A 268 -3.82 -14.76 14.78
CA GLY A 268 -3.64 -15.72 13.69
C GLY A 268 -2.34 -15.58 12.90
N ASN A 269 -1.47 -14.60 13.24
CA ASN A 269 -0.12 -14.46 12.69
C ASN A 269 0.90 -15.01 13.69
N LYS A 270 1.43 -16.21 13.44
CA LYS A 270 2.25 -16.98 14.41
C LYS A 270 3.53 -16.28 14.87
N ASP A 271 4.13 -15.50 13.97
CA ASP A 271 5.42 -14.85 14.19
C ASP A 271 5.32 -13.34 14.42
N LEU A 272 4.09 -12.81 14.55
CA LEU A 272 3.82 -11.42 14.86
C LEU A 272 3.79 -11.25 16.40
N PHE A 273 4.40 -10.19 16.91
CA PHE A 273 4.48 -9.93 18.35
C PHE A 273 4.53 -8.44 18.68
N GLY A 274 4.36 -8.11 19.94
CA GLY A 274 4.36 -6.72 20.42
C GLY A 274 2.95 -6.16 20.55
N TYR A 275 2.82 -5.11 21.37
CA TYR A 275 1.51 -4.58 21.74
C TYR A 275 0.63 -4.25 20.52
N PRO A 276 -0.67 -4.64 20.51
CA PRO A 276 -1.46 -5.24 21.60
C PRO A 276 -1.30 -6.76 21.78
N LEU A 277 -0.51 -7.44 20.94
CA LEU A 277 -0.17 -8.84 21.16
C LEU A 277 0.92 -8.98 22.25
N PRO A 278 1.08 -10.18 22.83
CA PRO A 278 2.15 -10.43 23.79
C PRO A 278 3.54 -10.26 23.15
N PRO A 279 4.55 -9.94 23.97
CA PRO A 279 5.92 -9.89 23.48
C PRO A 279 6.38 -11.27 23.00
N LYS A 280 7.33 -11.29 22.09
CA LYS A 280 7.94 -12.52 21.59
C LYS A 280 8.50 -13.31 22.79
N LYS A 281 8.07 -14.55 22.97
CA LYS A 281 8.68 -15.46 23.95
C LYS A 281 10.16 -15.62 23.60
N SER A 282 11.03 -15.14 24.46
CA SER A 282 12.46 -15.41 24.31
C SER A 282 12.69 -16.90 24.53
N ASN A 283 13.20 -17.61 23.54
CA ASN A 283 13.72 -18.97 23.71
C ASN A 283 15.05 -18.97 24.49
N GLY A 284 15.35 -17.89 25.19
CA GLY A 284 16.50 -17.81 26.09
C GLY A 284 16.38 -18.83 27.21
N LEU A 285 17.48 -19.49 27.58
CA LEU A 285 17.58 -20.33 28.77
C LEU A 285 17.02 -19.54 29.95
N SER A 286 16.16 -20.20 30.76
CA SER A 286 15.63 -19.54 31.96
C SER A 286 16.79 -19.10 32.87
N VAL A 287 16.59 -18.03 33.64
CA VAL A 287 17.61 -17.59 34.61
C VAL A 287 18.07 -18.71 35.49
N LEU A 288 17.16 -19.60 35.93
CA LEU A 288 17.47 -20.80 36.69
C LEU A 288 18.38 -21.78 35.92
N THR A 289 18.16 -21.95 34.62
CA THR A 289 19.01 -22.80 33.77
C THR A 289 20.41 -22.17 33.58
N ILE A 290 20.51 -20.87 33.38
CA ILE A 290 21.79 -20.16 33.29
C ILE A 290 22.56 -20.25 34.59
N VAL A 291 21.90 -20.02 35.71
CA VAL A 291 22.48 -20.16 37.06
C VAL A 291 22.89 -21.61 37.32
N GLY A 292 22.05 -22.59 36.97
CA GLY A 292 22.35 -24.02 37.12
C GLY A 292 23.57 -24.45 36.32
N ILE A 293 23.72 -23.99 35.07
CA ILE A 293 24.92 -24.25 34.23
C ILE A 293 26.15 -23.56 34.83
N GLY A 294 26.02 -22.32 35.30
CA GLY A 294 27.13 -21.57 35.93
C GLY A 294 27.62 -22.24 37.21
N LEU A 295 26.72 -22.61 38.11
CA LEU A 295 27.05 -23.31 39.35
C LEU A 295 27.62 -24.73 39.10
N GLY A 296 27.04 -25.46 38.17
CA GLY A 296 27.53 -26.79 37.79
C GLY A 296 28.93 -26.77 37.17
N SER A 297 29.23 -25.81 36.30
CA SER A 297 30.58 -25.65 35.73
C SER A 297 31.61 -25.22 36.76
N GLY A 298 31.22 -24.33 37.68
CA GLY A 298 32.08 -23.89 38.79
C GLY A 298 32.40 -25.04 39.74
N PHE A 299 31.41 -25.86 40.12
CA PHE A 299 31.59 -27.01 40.97
C PHE A 299 32.50 -28.07 40.32
N LEU A 300 32.29 -28.36 39.01
CA LEU A 300 33.12 -29.32 38.29
C LEU A 300 34.59 -28.84 38.21
N SER A 301 34.82 -27.54 38.00
CA SER A 301 36.17 -26.96 37.99
C SER A 301 36.86 -27.11 39.38
N LEU A 302 36.15 -26.87 40.46
CA LEU A 302 36.66 -27.03 41.80
C LEU A 302 37.01 -28.48 42.10
N VAL A 303 36.16 -29.44 41.73
CA VAL A 303 36.42 -30.87 41.92
C VAL A 303 37.64 -31.31 41.13
N LEU A 304 37.76 -30.89 39.86
CA LEU A 304 38.95 -31.23 39.03
C LEU A 304 40.23 -30.61 39.60
N SER A 305 40.21 -29.38 40.08
CA SER A 305 41.33 -28.73 40.71
C SER A 305 41.75 -29.46 42.01
N PHE A 306 40.76 -29.80 42.86
CA PHE A 306 41.03 -30.53 44.11
C PHE A 306 41.63 -31.92 43.84
N THR A 307 41.06 -32.67 42.90
CA THR A 307 41.60 -33.97 42.50
C THR A 307 43.02 -33.89 41.95
N ALA A 308 43.32 -32.87 41.12
CA ALA A 308 44.65 -32.63 40.61
C ALA A 308 45.67 -32.36 41.75
N VAL A 309 45.30 -31.54 42.73
CA VAL A 309 46.10 -31.28 43.93
C VAL A 309 46.34 -32.55 44.75
N CYS A 310 45.29 -33.32 44.98
CA CYS A 310 45.40 -34.58 45.72
C CYS A 310 46.34 -35.60 45.02
N ILE A 311 46.20 -35.69 43.69
CA ILE A 311 47.11 -36.58 42.89
C ILE A 311 48.54 -36.07 43.01
N TRP A 312 48.75 -34.75 42.87
CA TRP A 312 50.10 -34.16 42.97
C TRP A 312 50.72 -34.41 44.34
N LEU A 313 49.95 -34.22 45.46
CA LEU A 313 50.41 -34.51 46.79
C LEU A 313 50.81 -35.98 46.97
N ARG A 314 49.99 -36.94 46.51
CA ARG A 314 50.32 -38.37 46.55
C ARG A 314 51.59 -38.72 45.80
N VAL A 315 51.75 -38.14 44.58
CA VAL A 315 52.97 -38.37 43.79
C VAL A 315 54.20 -37.77 44.49
N THR A 316 54.07 -36.65 45.18
CA THR A 316 55.15 -36.02 45.92
C THR A 316 55.52 -36.83 47.18
N GLU A 317 54.49 -37.34 47.92
CA GLU A 317 54.74 -38.23 49.04
C GLU A 317 55.44 -39.53 48.63
N GLN A 318 55.01 -40.13 47.51
CA GLN A 318 55.67 -41.32 46.99
C GLN A 318 57.14 -41.06 46.58
N LYS A 319 57.41 -39.85 45.99
CA LYS A 319 58.80 -39.50 45.69
C LYS A 319 59.64 -39.27 46.93
N MET A 320 59.12 -38.59 47.94
CA MET A 320 59.83 -38.39 49.20
C MET A 320 60.09 -39.73 49.93
N ALA A 321 59.12 -40.63 49.99
CA ALA A 321 59.30 -41.94 50.56
C ALA A 321 60.37 -42.80 49.80
N ALA A 322 60.40 -42.64 48.44
CA ALA A 322 61.42 -43.34 47.66
C ALA A 322 62.83 -42.72 47.84
N GLU A 323 62.95 -41.42 48.12
CA GLU A 323 64.20 -40.79 48.51
C GLU A 323 64.65 -41.16 49.90
N GLU A 324 63.75 -41.17 50.89
CA GLU A 324 64.05 -41.64 52.26
C GLU A 324 64.53 -43.10 52.25
N GLY A 325 63.88 -43.99 51.43
CA GLY A 325 64.31 -45.35 51.26
C GLY A 325 65.68 -45.51 50.62
N LYS A 326 66.10 -44.57 49.78
CA LYS A 326 67.47 -44.51 49.21
C LYS A 326 68.50 -44.02 50.23
N ILE A 327 68.12 -43.06 51.07
CA ILE A 327 69.00 -42.54 52.14
C ILE A 327 69.27 -43.58 53.23
N SER A 328 68.24 -44.37 53.60
CA SER A 328 68.44 -45.48 54.60
C SER A 328 69.30 -46.64 54.06
N GLN A 329 69.45 -46.83 52.76
CA GLN A 329 70.36 -47.81 52.16
C GLN A 329 71.83 -47.33 52.07
N LEU A 330 72.09 -46.07 52.29
CA LEU A 330 73.41 -45.46 52.18
C LEU A 330 74.06 -45.20 53.53
N MET A 331 73.41 -45.49 54.67
CA MET A 331 74.00 -45.41 55.98
C MET A 331 74.61 -46.81 56.34
N PRO A 332 75.89 -46.95 56.51
CA PRO A 332 76.51 -48.20 57.03
C PRO A 332 76.19 -48.29 58.49
N ASP A 333 75.73 -49.50 58.92
CA ASP A 333 75.60 -49.85 60.35
C ASP A 333 76.88 -49.56 61.12
N TYR A 334 76.82 -48.67 62.08
CA TYR A 334 77.88 -48.57 63.12
C TYR A 334 77.32 -49.21 64.42
#